data_ece6acb9d4bc5c48228efe172a91d5cb
#
_entry.id   ece6acb9d4bc5c48228efe172a91d5cb
#
_cell.length_a   1.000
_cell.length_b   1.000
_cell.length_c   1.000
_cell.angle_alpha   90.00
_cell.angle_beta   90.00
_cell.angle_gamma   90.00
#
_symmetry.space_group_name_H-M   'P 1'
#
loop_
_entity.id
_entity.type
_entity.pdbx_description
1 polymer ?
#
loop_
_entity_poly.entity_id
_entity_poly.type
_entity_poly.pdbx_seq_one_letter_code
_entity_poly.pdbx_strand_id
1 'polypeptide(L)'
;AVIRKQVSLRSGFYNRNRVEHFHGEASFVDRHTIQVVRHDGSIEKITGKQIVIATGSRPYRPKEISFDHPRIYDSDSILELAHAPRHIIIYGAGVIGSEYASIFRGLGVKVDLINTRDRLLSFLDDEMSDSLSYHLWNNGVVIRHGEQIEKVEATKDAVIVHLESGKKMKADCLL
;
A
#
# COMPACT_ATOMS: atom_id res chain seq x y z
N ALA A 1 13.79 12.28 -10.39
CA ALA A 1 13.34 13.46 -11.16
C ALA A 1 11.88 13.83 -10.84
N VAL A 2 10.92 12.88 -10.90
CA VAL A 2 9.46 13.15 -10.72
C VAL A 2 9.15 13.68 -9.32
N ILE A 3 9.64 13.05 -8.25
CA ILE A 3 9.38 13.44 -6.86
C ILE A 3 9.83 14.90 -6.61
N ARG A 4 11.06 15.25 -7.00
CA ARG A 4 11.58 16.63 -6.84
C ARG A 4 10.71 17.66 -7.55
N LYS A 5 10.24 17.35 -8.77
CA LYS A 5 9.35 18.23 -9.53
C LYS A 5 8.01 18.43 -8.82
N GLN A 6 7.41 17.36 -8.29
CA GLN A 6 6.16 17.43 -7.54
C GLN A 6 6.30 18.23 -6.25
N VAL A 7 7.37 18.02 -5.48
CA VAL A 7 7.65 18.80 -4.27
C VAL A 7 7.78 20.29 -4.60
N SER A 8 8.57 20.65 -5.64
CA SER A 8 8.76 22.04 -6.05
C SER A 8 7.45 22.70 -6.49
N LEU A 9 6.61 21.98 -7.27
CA LEU A 9 5.31 22.50 -7.69
C LEU A 9 4.37 22.77 -6.52
N ARG A 10 4.30 21.84 -5.56
CA ARG A 10 3.46 21.98 -4.35
C ARG A 10 3.95 23.12 -3.47
N SER A 11 5.26 23.20 -3.21
CA SER A 11 5.83 24.31 -2.43
C SER A 11 5.56 25.66 -3.09
N GLY A 12 5.72 25.75 -4.42
CA GLY A 12 5.39 26.95 -5.17
C GLY A 12 3.89 27.32 -5.10
N PHE A 13 3.00 26.33 -5.10
CA PHE A 13 1.57 26.53 -4.93
C PHE A 13 1.25 27.11 -3.54
N TYR A 14 1.79 26.53 -2.48
CA TYR A 14 1.58 26.99 -1.11
C TYR A 14 2.11 28.42 -0.91
N ASN A 15 3.32 28.71 -1.39
CA ASN A 15 3.91 30.04 -1.29
C ASN A 15 3.07 31.11 -1.99
N ARG A 16 2.58 30.82 -3.21
CA ARG A 16 1.69 31.76 -3.95
C ARG A 16 0.37 32.02 -3.22
N ASN A 17 -0.14 31.03 -2.50
CA ASN A 17 -1.39 31.15 -1.74
C ASN A 17 -1.16 31.61 -0.28
N ARG A 18 0.06 31.99 0.08
CA ARG A 18 0.44 32.46 1.43
C ARG A 18 0.09 31.45 2.52
N VAL A 19 0.25 30.16 2.21
CA VAL A 19 0.08 29.08 3.19
C VAL A 19 1.39 28.90 3.93
N GLU A 20 1.36 29.07 5.24
CA GLU A 20 2.53 28.84 6.09
C GLU A 20 2.75 27.34 6.28
N HIS A 21 4.01 26.95 6.33
CA HIS A 21 4.42 25.55 6.50
C HIS A 21 5.17 25.37 7.81
N PHE A 22 4.71 24.44 8.61
CA PHE A 22 5.35 24.05 9.87
C PHE A 22 5.84 22.61 9.73
N HIS A 23 7.14 22.38 9.91
CA HIS A 23 7.75 21.05 9.86
C HIS A 23 7.98 20.54 11.29
N GLY A 24 7.36 19.42 11.61
CA GLY A 24 7.48 18.80 12.92
C GLY A 24 6.37 17.80 13.18
N GLU A 25 6.35 17.26 14.38
CA GLU A 25 5.29 16.38 14.86
C GLU A 25 4.18 17.21 15.50
N ALA A 26 2.98 17.11 14.93
CA ALA A 26 1.83 17.88 15.35
C ALA A 26 0.94 17.08 16.30
N SER A 27 0.50 17.73 17.39
CA SER A 27 -0.47 17.17 18.32
C SER A 27 -1.46 18.23 18.80
N PHE A 28 -2.67 17.81 19.17
CA PHE A 28 -3.67 18.71 19.73
C PHE A 28 -3.35 19.09 21.18
N VAL A 29 -3.40 20.39 21.47
CA VAL A 29 -3.42 20.91 22.85
C VAL A 29 -4.87 21.04 23.31
N ASP A 30 -5.72 21.57 22.43
CA ASP A 30 -7.17 21.67 22.60
C ASP A 30 -7.83 21.63 21.21
N ARG A 31 -9.16 21.78 21.13
CA ARG A 31 -9.93 21.70 19.88
C ARG A 31 -9.60 22.79 18.85
N HIS A 32 -8.89 23.85 19.23
CA HIS A 32 -8.53 24.97 18.38
C HIS A 32 -7.03 25.24 18.35
N THR A 33 -6.23 24.51 19.15
CA THR A 33 -4.79 24.72 19.28
C THR A 33 -4.04 23.44 18.97
N ILE A 34 -3.09 23.53 18.04
CA ILE A 34 -2.13 22.48 17.73
C ILE A 34 -0.76 22.94 18.20
N GLN A 35 0.02 22.06 18.81
CA GLN A 35 1.45 22.25 18.99
C GLN A 35 2.23 21.44 17.94
N VAL A 36 3.30 22.03 17.43
CA VAL A 36 4.26 21.38 16.51
C VAL A 36 5.59 21.31 17.22
N VAL A 37 6.09 20.09 17.42
CA VAL A 37 7.42 19.83 17.96
C VAL A 37 8.37 19.66 16.77
N ARG A 38 9.35 20.56 16.63
CA ARG A 38 10.32 20.54 15.55
C ARG A 38 11.46 19.57 15.87
N HIS A 39 12.27 19.22 14.86
CA HIS A 39 13.42 18.33 15.02
C HIS A 39 14.50 18.83 16.00
N ASP A 40 14.60 20.15 16.20
CA ASP A 40 15.49 20.79 17.18
C ASP A 40 14.90 20.80 18.61
N GLY A 41 13.71 20.22 18.81
CA GLY A 41 13.00 20.20 20.09
C GLY A 41 12.22 21.47 20.39
N SER A 42 12.26 22.49 19.55
CA SER A 42 11.45 23.70 19.74
C SER A 42 9.96 23.40 19.53
N ILE A 43 9.11 24.06 20.31
CA ILE A 43 7.66 23.88 20.27
C ILE A 43 7.01 25.18 19.82
N GLU A 44 6.17 25.07 18.81
CA GLU A 44 5.35 26.16 18.30
C GLU A 44 3.88 25.83 18.47
N LYS A 45 3.07 26.80 18.89
CA LYS A 45 1.62 26.65 19.03
C LYS A 45 0.90 27.46 17.96
N ILE A 46 -0.03 26.82 17.30
CA ILE A 46 -0.81 27.39 16.20
C ILE A 46 -2.28 27.26 16.56
N THR A 47 -3.03 28.34 16.40
CA THR A 47 -4.48 28.35 16.64
C THR A 47 -5.25 28.44 15.34
N GLY A 48 -6.40 27.74 15.27
CA GLY A 48 -7.28 27.77 14.10
C GLY A 48 -8.75 27.74 14.51
N LYS A 49 -9.59 28.48 13.79
CA LYS A 49 -11.04 28.39 13.95
C LYS A 49 -11.57 27.01 13.56
N GLN A 50 -10.94 26.41 12.53
CA GLN A 50 -11.22 25.08 12.02
C GLN A 50 -9.89 24.37 11.75
N ILE A 51 -9.83 23.09 12.07
CA ILE A 51 -8.65 22.25 11.88
C ILE A 51 -9.07 21.06 11.04
N VAL A 52 -8.32 20.81 9.97
CA VAL A 52 -8.51 19.65 9.10
C VAL A 52 -7.42 18.64 9.39
N ILE A 53 -7.80 17.41 9.75
CA ILE A 53 -6.90 16.30 9.96
C ILE A 53 -6.74 15.58 8.61
N ALA A 54 -5.56 15.68 8.01
CA ALA A 54 -5.23 15.08 6.72
C ALA A 54 -3.87 14.36 6.78
N THR A 55 -3.71 13.51 7.80
CA THR A 55 -2.43 12.85 8.14
C THR A 55 -2.10 11.64 7.25
N GLY A 56 -2.97 11.33 6.29
CA GLY A 56 -2.79 10.17 5.41
C GLY A 56 -3.06 8.84 6.12
N SER A 57 -2.55 7.77 5.52
CA SER A 57 -2.68 6.40 6.02
C SER A 57 -1.34 5.67 5.91
N ARG A 58 -1.22 4.57 6.62
CA ARG A 58 -0.09 3.64 6.51
C ARG A 58 -0.62 2.27 6.08
N PRO A 59 0.20 1.45 5.39
CA PRO A 59 -0.14 0.08 5.09
C PRO A 59 -0.46 -0.70 6.38
N TYR A 60 -1.50 -1.51 6.32
CA TYR A 60 -1.79 -2.44 7.41
C TYR A 60 -0.82 -3.61 7.34
N ARG A 61 -0.20 -3.93 8.47
CA ARG A 61 0.70 -5.07 8.63
C ARG A 61 0.09 -6.07 9.61
N PRO A 62 -0.48 -7.18 9.13
CA PRO A 62 -0.95 -8.27 10.01
C PRO A 62 0.20 -8.79 10.86
N LYS A 63 -0.07 -9.10 12.14
CA LYS A 63 0.95 -9.58 13.10
C LYS A 63 1.49 -10.97 12.73
N GLU A 64 0.71 -11.73 12.01
CA GLU A 64 1.00 -13.08 11.55
C GLU A 64 2.01 -13.13 10.40
N ILE A 65 2.27 -11.97 9.76
CA ILE A 65 3.20 -11.83 8.63
C ILE A 65 4.40 -10.99 9.05
N SER A 66 5.60 -11.56 8.91
CA SER A 66 6.86 -10.89 9.27
C SER A 66 7.34 -9.98 8.14
N PHE A 67 7.01 -8.69 8.22
CA PHE A 67 7.45 -7.67 7.25
C PHE A 67 8.93 -7.26 7.37
N ASP A 68 9.66 -7.80 8.32
CA ASP A 68 11.10 -7.58 8.45
C ASP A 68 11.91 -8.45 7.46
N HIS A 69 11.25 -9.41 6.80
CA HIS A 69 11.90 -10.27 5.84
C HIS A 69 12.01 -9.59 4.47
N PRO A 70 13.20 -9.62 3.79
CA PRO A 70 13.45 -8.87 2.55
C PRO A 70 12.65 -9.36 1.32
N ARG A 71 11.78 -10.35 1.47
CA ARG A 71 10.88 -10.86 0.43
C ARG A 71 9.40 -10.64 0.74
N ILE A 72 9.11 -9.97 1.84
CA ILE A 72 7.74 -9.65 2.26
C ILE A 72 7.61 -8.13 2.31
N TYR A 73 6.71 -7.62 1.51
CA TYR A 73 6.52 -6.18 1.28
C TYR A 73 5.12 -5.76 1.66
N ASP A 74 4.97 -4.52 2.02
CA ASP A 74 3.72 -3.78 1.98
C ASP A 74 3.71 -2.81 0.78
N SER A 75 2.60 -2.10 0.59
CA SER A 75 2.42 -1.18 -0.54
C SER A 75 3.42 -0.01 -0.59
N ASP A 76 4.10 0.30 0.50
CA ASP A 76 5.12 1.35 0.54
C ASP A 76 6.51 0.74 0.28
N SER A 77 6.87 -0.32 1.00
CA SER A 77 8.19 -0.96 0.89
C SER A 77 8.43 -1.65 -0.45
N ILE A 78 7.38 -2.07 -1.16
CA ILE A 78 7.50 -2.65 -2.51
C ILE A 78 8.09 -1.67 -3.54
N LEU A 79 7.98 -0.36 -3.30
CA LEU A 79 8.55 0.68 -4.16
C LEU A 79 10.08 0.72 -4.11
N GLU A 80 10.69 0.11 -3.11
CA GLU A 80 12.14 0.00 -2.95
C GLU A 80 12.73 -1.25 -3.63
N LEU A 81 11.90 -2.02 -4.32
CA LEU A 81 12.29 -3.25 -5.00
C LEU A 81 13.37 -2.94 -6.06
N ALA A 82 14.56 -3.51 -5.89
CA ALA A 82 15.68 -3.25 -6.79
C ALA A 82 15.48 -3.88 -8.17
N HIS A 83 14.80 -5.02 -8.23
CA HIS A 83 14.58 -5.80 -9.46
C HIS A 83 13.20 -6.43 -9.43
N ALA A 84 12.52 -6.43 -10.57
CA ALA A 84 11.23 -7.12 -10.70
C ALA A 84 11.39 -8.62 -10.43
N PRO A 85 10.54 -9.22 -9.56
CA PRO A 85 10.54 -10.66 -9.32
C PRO A 85 10.05 -11.40 -10.56
N ARG A 86 10.31 -12.70 -10.65
CA ARG A 86 9.70 -13.55 -11.70
C ARG A 86 8.25 -13.91 -11.34
N HIS A 87 7.98 -14.06 -10.05
CA HIS A 87 6.69 -14.44 -9.51
C HIS A 87 6.42 -13.70 -8.20
N ILE A 88 5.26 -13.08 -8.10
CA ILE A 88 4.78 -12.40 -6.90
C ILE A 88 3.42 -12.95 -6.47
N ILE A 89 3.25 -13.14 -5.16
CA ILE A 89 1.93 -13.32 -4.55
C ILE A 89 1.50 -11.99 -3.98
N ILE A 90 0.27 -11.58 -4.25
CA ILE A 90 -0.34 -10.36 -3.70
C ILE A 90 -1.51 -10.78 -2.81
N TYR A 91 -1.49 -10.37 -1.54
CA TYR A 91 -2.52 -10.68 -0.57
C TYR A 91 -3.42 -9.47 -0.30
N GLY A 92 -4.65 -9.58 -0.74
CA GLY A 92 -5.66 -8.53 -0.65
C GLY A 92 -5.98 -7.92 -2.02
N ALA A 93 -7.19 -8.21 -2.51
CA ALA A 93 -7.66 -7.75 -3.81
C ALA A 93 -8.54 -6.47 -3.69
N GLY A 94 -8.12 -5.56 -2.82
CA GLY A 94 -8.62 -4.19 -2.78
C GLY A 94 -8.02 -3.35 -3.91
N VAL A 95 -8.23 -2.03 -3.87
CA VAL A 95 -7.72 -1.08 -4.88
C VAL A 95 -6.22 -1.27 -5.09
N ILE A 96 -5.44 -1.15 -4.01
CA ILE A 96 -3.97 -1.22 -4.07
C ILE A 96 -3.48 -2.57 -4.61
N GLY A 97 -4.01 -3.69 -4.10
CA GLY A 97 -3.61 -5.02 -4.56
C GLY A 97 -3.96 -5.27 -6.03
N SER A 98 -5.11 -4.80 -6.49
CA SER A 98 -5.51 -4.89 -7.90
C SER A 98 -4.64 -4.02 -8.81
N GLU A 99 -4.27 -2.82 -8.38
CA GLU A 99 -3.34 -1.93 -9.09
C GLU A 99 -1.96 -2.57 -9.22
N TYR A 100 -1.39 -3.08 -8.12
CA TYR A 100 -0.10 -3.77 -8.16
C TYR A 100 -0.15 -5.05 -9.00
N ALA A 101 -1.25 -5.81 -8.96
CA ALA A 101 -1.42 -6.98 -9.82
C ALA A 101 -1.35 -6.61 -11.31
N SER A 102 -2.01 -5.51 -11.69
CA SER A 102 -1.97 -4.98 -13.05
C SER A 102 -0.56 -4.50 -13.44
N ILE A 103 0.10 -3.73 -12.56
CA ILE A 103 1.44 -3.18 -12.78
C ILE A 103 2.46 -4.31 -12.97
N PHE A 104 2.53 -5.26 -12.02
CA PHE A 104 3.49 -6.36 -12.10
C PHE A 104 3.22 -7.24 -13.31
N ARG A 105 1.96 -7.49 -13.64
CA ARG A 105 1.64 -8.25 -14.84
C ARG A 105 2.06 -7.52 -16.13
N GLY A 106 1.87 -6.19 -16.19
CA GLY A 106 2.38 -5.35 -17.28
C GLY A 106 3.89 -5.37 -17.43
N LEU A 107 4.63 -5.61 -16.34
CA LEU A 107 6.08 -5.83 -16.33
C LEU A 107 6.50 -7.27 -16.67
N GLY A 108 5.57 -8.16 -17.04
CA GLY A 108 5.85 -9.55 -17.38
C GLY A 108 6.03 -10.49 -16.19
N VAL A 109 5.74 -10.04 -14.98
CA VAL A 109 5.83 -10.84 -13.75
C VAL A 109 4.63 -11.80 -13.68
N LYS A 110 4.85 -13.05 -13.24
CA LYS A 110 3.76 -13.94 -12.87
C LYS A 110 3.11 -13.45 -11.58
N VAL A 111 1.78 -13.30 -11.57
CA VAL A 111 1.03 -12.76 -10.44
C VAL A 111 -0.05 -13.73 -9.99
N ASP A 112 -0.02 -14.09 -8.71
CA ASP A 112 -1.13 -14.71 -8.00
C ASP A 112 -1.73 -13.66 -7.04
N LEU A 113 -3.01 -13.34 -7.24
CA LEU A 113 -3.77 -12.38 -6.41
C LEU A 113 -4.73 -13.17 -5.50
N ILE A 114 -4.47 -13.13 -4.19
CA ILE A 114 -5.29 -13.79 -3.18
C ILE A 114 -6.35 -12.81 -2.67
N ASN A 115 -7.60 -13.20 -2.74
CA ASN A 115 -8.74 -12.43 -2.27
C ASN A 115 -9.53 -13.23 -1.23
N THR A 116 -9.69 -12.68 -0.04
CA THR A 116 -10.48 -13.30 1.03
C THR A 116 -12.00 -13.26 0.75
N ARG A 117 -12.43 -12.45 -0.21
CA ARG A 117 -13.82 -12.32 -0.65
C ARG A 117 -14.03 -13.09 -1.95
N ASP A 118 -15.29 -13.21 -2.33
CA ASP A 118 -15.72 -13.85 -3.58
C ASP A 118 -15.58 -12.96 -4.82
N ARG A 119 -15.33 -11.63 -4.62
CA ARG A 119 -15.28 -10.63 -5.68
C ARG A 119 -14.21 -9.57 -5.42
N LEU A 120 -13.61 -9.03 -6.48
CA LEU A 120 -12.72 -7.87 -6.39
C LEU A 120 -13.54 -6.62 -6.07
N LEU A 121 -12.93 -5.65 -5.36
CA LEU A 121 -13.48 -4.31 -5.16
C LEU A 121 -14.98 -4.31 -4.83
N SER A 122 -15.38 -5.08 -3.82
CA SER A 122 -16.79 -5.34 -3.47
C SER A 122 -17.65 -4.09 -3.13
N PHE A 123 -17.07 -2.90 -3.19
CA PHE A 123 -17.73 -1.61 -3.03
C PHE A 123 -18.13 -0.97 -4.38
N LEU A 124 -17.73 -1.57 -5.51
CA LEU A 124 -18.13 -1.17 -6.85
C LEU A 124 -19.33 -1.98 -7.33
N ASP A 125 -19.95 -1.51 -8.41
CA ASP A 125 -20.97 -2.26 -9.12
C ASP A 125 -20.41 -3.59 -9.64
N ASP A 126 -21.28 -4.60 -9.69
CA ASP A 126 -20.91 -5.95 -10.08
C ASP A 126 -20.28 -6.01 -11.47
N GLU A 127 -20.86 -5.31 -12.44
CA GLU A 127 -20.32 -5.24 -13.81
C GLU A 127 -18.89 -4.69 -13.87
N MET A 128 -18.60 -3.68 -13.04
CA MET A 128 -17.25 -3.09 -12.98
C MET A 128 -16.25 -4.07 -12.36
N SER A 129 -16.65 -4.73 -11.27
CA SER A 129 -15.81 -5.73 -10.60
C SER A 129 -15.54 -6.94 -11.47
N ASP A 130 -16.54 -7.43 -12.18
CA ASP A 130 -16.44 -8.56 -13.10
C ASP A 130 -15.61 -8.20 -14.33
N SER A 131 -15.78 -6.99 -14.87
CA SER A 131 -14.97 -6.49 -15.99
C SER A 131 -13.49 -6.38 -15.61
N LEU A 132 -13.17 -5.87 -14.42
CA LEU A 132 -11.80 -5.82 -13.91
C LEU A 132 -11.22 -7.22 -13.71
N SER A 133 -11.99 -8.12 -13.09
CA SER A 133 -11.58 -9.51 -12.87
C SER A 133 -11.26 -10.21 -14.19
N TYR A 134 -12.14 -10.06 -15.19
CA TYR A 134 -11.93 -10.59 -16.53
C TYR A 134 -10.67 -10.00 -17.20
N HIS A 135 -10.48 -8.69 -17.08
CA HIS A 135 -9.32 -8.02 -17.65
C HIS A 135 -8.01 -8.53 -17.02
N LEU A 136 -7.94 -8.62 -15.69
CA LEU A 136 -6.77 -9.15 -14.99
C LEU A 136 -6.50 -10.61 -15.36
N TRP A 137 -7.54 -11.44 -15.37
CA TRP A 137 -7.42 -12.84 -15.76
C TRP A 137 -6.97 -12.99 -17.21
N ASN A 138 -7.54 -12.25 -18.15
CA ASN A 138 -7.16 -12.28 -19.58
C ASN A 138 -5.71 -11.85 -19.81
N ASN A 139 -5.19 -10.98 -18.94
CA ASN A 139 -3.77 -10.62 -18.92
C ASN A 139 -2.89 -11.63 -18.18
N GLY A 140 -3.46 -12.73 -17.65
CA GLY A 140 -2.73 -13.83 -17.04
C GLY A 140 -2.44 -13.65 -15.55
N VAL A 141 -3.22 -12.82 -14.83
CA VAL A 141 -3.24 -12.83 -13.36
C VAL A 141 -4.06 -14.03 -12.90
N VAL A 142 -3.52 -14.81 -11.98
CA VAL A 142 -4.27 -15.88 -11.32
C VAL A 142 -4.96 -15.30 -10.10
N ILE A 143 -6.29 -15.18 -10.14
CA ILE A 143 -7.08 -14.67 -9.02
C ILE A 143 -7.60 -15.87 -8.22
N ARG A 144 -7.44 -15.81 -6.89
CA ARG A 144 -7.89 -16.83 -5.94
C ARG A 144 -8.86 -16.20 -4.96
N HIS A 145 -10.15 -16.37 -5.24
CA HIS A 145 -11.23 -15.90 -4.39
C HIS A 145 -11.48 -16.86 -3.22
N GLY A 146 -12.00 -16.32 -2.09
CA GLY A 146 -12.35 -17.09 -0.91
C GLY A 146 -11.17 -17.76 -0.23
N GLU A 147 -9.96 -17.26 -0.46
CA GLU A 147 -8.73 -17.84 0.11
C GLU A 147 -8.15 -16.89 1.17
N GLN A 148 -7.73 -17.45 2.28
CA GLN A 148 -7.10 -16.74 3.37
C GLN A 148 -5.73 -17.36 3.67
N ILE A 149 -4.77 -16.51 4.04
CA ILE A 149 -3.45 -16.98 4.45
C ILE A 149 -3.53 -17.51 5.89
N GLU A 150 -3.14 -18.75 6.07
CA GLU A 150 -2.94 -19.38 7.37
C GLU A 150 -1.53 -19.11 7.91
N LYS A 151 -0.51 -19.25 7.04
CA LYS A 151 0.90 -19.10 7.42
C LYS A 151 1.74 -18.63 6.25
N VAL A 152 2.76 -17.83 6.56
CA VAL A 152 3.81 -17.43 5.61
C VAL A 152 5.16 -17.94 6.12
N GLU A 153 5.88 -18.66 5.29
CA GLU A 153 7.27 -19.04 5.52
C GLU A 153 8.14 -18.33 4.48
N ALA A 154 9.17 -17.65 4.94
CA ALA A 154 10.10 -16.98 4.06
C ALA A 154 11.50 -17.55 4.22
N THR A 155 12.15 -17.84 3.12
CA THR A 155 13.52 -18.34 3.02
C THR A 155 14.40 -17.34 2.27
N LYS A 156 15.71 -17.62 2.20
CA LYS A 156 16.63 -16.79 1.40
C LYS A 156 16.19 -16.68 -0.06
N ASP A 157 15.53 -17.70 -0.61
CA ASP A 157 15.29 -17.82 -2.06
C ASP A 157 13.81 -17.63 -2.45
N ALA A 158 12.87 -17.82 -1.52
CA ALA A 158 11.44 -17.79 -1.84
C ALA A 158 10.56 -17.51 -0.61
N VAL A 159 9.32 -17.16 -0.88
CA VAL A 159 8.22 -17.14 0.08
C VAL A 159 7.29 -18.30 -0.22
N ILE A 160 6.85 -19.01 0.83
CA ILE A 160 5.86 -20.09 0.78
C ILE A 160 4.65 -19.62 1.58
N VAL A 161 3.52 -19.51 0.91
CA VAL A 161 2.24 -19.13 1.50
C VAL A 161 1.37 -20.37 1.65
N HIS A 162 0.91 -20.63 2.86
CA HIS A 162 -0.04 -21.68 3.19
C HIS A 162 -1.42 -21.05 3.32
N LEU A 163 -2.39 -21.59 2.61
CA LEU A 163 -3.78 -21.15 2.64
C LEU A 163 -4.61 -22.04 3.56
N GLU A 164 -5.64 -21.48 4.18
CA GLU A 164 -6.57 -22.23 5.04
C GLU A 164 -7.24 -23.40 4.30
N SER A 165 -7.37 -23.33 2.99
CA SER A 165 -7.84 -24.42 2.13
C SER A 165 -6.87 -25.62 2.02
N GLY A 166 -5.69 -25.53 2.67
CA GLY A 166 -4.63 -26.54 2.59
C GLY A 166 -3.72 -26.42 1.38
N LYS A 167 -3.97 -25.47 0.48
CA LYS A 167 -3.11 -25.21 -0.67
C LYS A 167 -1.81 -24.51 -0.24
N LYS A 168 -0.73 -24.79 -0.97
CA LYS A 168 0.57 -24.13 -0.79
C LYS A 168 0.99 -23.42 -2.08
N MET A 169 1.51 -22.23 -1.93
CA MET A 169 1.98 -21.41 -3.04
C MET A 169 3.41 -20.96 -2.78
N LYS A 170 4.23 -20.96 -3.83
CA LYS A 170 5.63 -20.51 -3.74
C LYS A 170 5.86 -19.38 -4.75
N ALA A 171 6.48 -18.30 -4.30
CA ALA A 171 6.86 -17.17 -5.14
C ALA A 171 8.20 -16.57 -4.69
N ASP A 172 8.70 -15.61 -5.47
CA ASP A 172 9.93 -14.90 -5.12
C ASP A 172 9.69 -13.90 -3.99
N CYS A 173 8.49 -13.32 -3.93
CA CYS A 173 8.09 -12.39 -2.87
C CYS A 173 6.57 -12.38 -2.63
N LEU A 174 6.17 -11.80 -1.49
CA LEU A 174 4.79 -11.54 -1.08
C LEU A 174 4.60 -10.03 -0.89
N LEU A 175 3.47 -9.49 -1.38
CA LEU A 175 2.97 -8.13 -1.17
C LEU A 175 1.63 -8.17 -0.44
#